data_f3385ab720c6e295fd1c31efc36f76b9
#
_entry.id   f3385ab720c6e295fd1c31efc36f76b9
#
_cell.length_a   1.000
_cell.length_b   1.000
_cell.length_c   1.000
_cell.angle_alpha   90.00
_cell.angle_beta   90.00
_cell.angle_gamma   90.00
#
_symmetry.space_group_name_H-M   'P 1'
#
loop_
_entity.id
_entity.type
_entity.pdbx_description
1 polymer ?
#
loop_
_entity_poly.entity_id
_entity_poly.type
_entity_poly.pdbx_seq_one_letter_code
_entity_poly.pdbx_strand_id
1 'polypeptide(L)'
;APRPARVCESRGSNPCSQGPHMAEQASAWTSAFDEGSFVRKSSEFRDHVAAGGPFEPAFGRYHLYVSHACPWAHRTLLTRALLGLEDAISVDVVDWRMQNDGSWMFNPDEPGATPDRVLDSTSLEEVYAAADPSWTSSPRIGTVPVMWDRHHGTIVNNESRDIVRMMATSFAEAGLTNGRVLSPPDLRDAIDAMIDANYESVNNGVYKAGFARSQSAYDAAVDVLFGRLGELEAHLEGRSWLVGDGQGVLTEADLCLVPTLLRFDLVYVVHFKCSRARIADMPNLTAYLERFLALHGVAETVDWTHIKHHYFWSHQHMNPYRIVPEDPDRGIHAFSP
;
A
#
# COMPACT_ATOMS: atom_id res chain seq x y z
N ALA A 1 -16.26 -71.33 27.69
CA ALA A 1 -17.42 -70.90 26.94
C ALA A 1 -17.27 -69.38 26.63
N PRO A 2 -17.26 -68.96 25.37
CA PRO A 2 -17.19 -67.50 25.00
C PRO A 2 -18.60 -66.91 25.05
N ARG A 3 -18.68 -65.68 25.53
CA ARG A 3 -19.89 -64.80 25.53
C ARG A 3 -20.16 -64.31 24.14
N PRO A 4 -21.43 -64.14 23.69
CA PRO A 4 -21.77 -63.63 22.37
C PRO A 4 -21.62 -62.13 22.26
N ALA A 5 -21.20 -61.68 21.08
CA ALA A 5 -21.11 -60.29 20.67
C ALA A 5 -22.51 -59.66 20.62
N ARG A 6 -22.64 -58.41 21.18
CA ARG A 6 -23.82 -57.55 21.00
C ARG A 6 -23.74 -56.87 19.66
N VAL A 7 -24.72 -57.11 18.83
CA VAL A 7 -25.03 -56.36 17.64
C VAL A 7 -25.53 -54.96 18.08
N CYS A 8 -24.85 -53.92 17.63
CA CYS A 8 -25.31 -52.54 17.83
C CYS A 8 -26.15 -52.16 16.61
N GLU A 9 -27.46 -52.07 16.83
CA GLU A 9 -28.41 -51.57 15.83
C GLU A 9 -28.14 -50.10 15.48
N SER A 10 -28.08 -49.84 14.19
CA SER A 10 -28.02 -48.52 13.59
C SER A 10 -29.27 -47.67 13.93
N ARG A 11 -29.12 -46.63 14.73
CA ARG A 11 -30.15 -45.59 14.87
C ARG A 11 -29.65 -44.32 14.20
N GLY A 12 -30.43 -43.87 13.20
CA GLY A 12 -30.73 -42.50 12.85
C GLY A 12 -29.56 -41.57 12.61
N SER A 13 -29.30 -41.30 11.32
CA SER A 13 -28.58 -40.14 10.83
C SER A 13 -29.19 -38.85 11.40
N ASN A 14 -28.59 -38.29 12.43
CA ASN A 14 -28.76 -36.86 12.68
C ASN A 14 -28.01 -36.10 11.57
N PRO A 15 -28.66 -35.18 10.80
CA PRO A 15 -27.93 -34.27 9.95
C PRO A 15 -27.14 -33.40 10.89
N CYS A 16 -25.80 -33.45 10.78
CA CYS A 16 -24.91 -32.48 11.34
C CYS A 16 -25.45 -31.10 10.87
N SER A 17 -26.04 -30.35 11.78
CA SER A 17 -26.44 -28.97 11.50
C SER A 17 -25.20 -28.25 10.98
N GLN A 18 -25.17 -28.01 9.69
CA GLN A 18 -24.25 -27.04 9.10
C GLN A 18 -24.48 -25.77 9.92
N GLY A 19 -23.44 -25.37 10.67
CA GLY A 19 -23.39 -24.06 11.29
C GLY A 19 -23.72 -23.01 10.24
N PRO A 20 -24.22 -21.83 10.64
CA PRO A 20 -24.65 -20.84 9.68
C PRO A 20 -23.54 -20.70 8.65
N HIS A 21 -23.89 -20.88 7.35
CA HIS A 21 -23.07 -20.44 6.25
C HIS A 21 -22.57 -19.05 6.65
N MET A 22 -21.25 -18.92 6.86
CA MET A 22 -20.66 -17.60 6.91
C MET A 22 -21.03 -17.01 5.55
N ALA A 23 -22.11 -16.24 5.54
CA ALA A 23 -22.42 -15.38 4.42
C ALA A 23 -21.10 -14.74 4.08
N GLU A 24 -20.66 -14.89 2.84
CA GLU A 24 -19.54 -14.15 2.29
C GLU A 24 -19.80 -12.69 2.62
N GLN A 25 -19.27 -12.25 3.76
CA GLN A 25 -19.10 -10.84 4.01
C GLN A 25 -18.10 -10.46 2.93
N ALA A 26 -18.64 -9.88 1.87
CA ALA A 26 -17.85 -9.22 0.87
C ALA A 26 -16.97 -8.26 1.65
N SER A 27 -15.73 -8.67 1.92
CA SER A 27 -14.77 -7.78 2.51
C SER A 27 -14.64 -6.62 1.51
N ALA A 28 -14.44 -5.44 2.02
CA ALA A 28 -14.20 -4.24 1.24
C ALA A 28 -13.11 -4.38 0.19
N TRP A 29 -12.27 -5.37 0.34
CA TRP A 29 -11.26 -5.88 -0.59
C TRP A 29 -11.81 -6.76 -1.71
N THR A 30 -13.12 -6.78 -1.95
CA THR A 30 -13.69 -7.40 -3.15
C THR A 30 -13.39 -6.57 -4.39
N SER A 31 -12.13 -6.44 -4.65
CA SER A 31 -11.61 -6.39 -5.98
C SER A 31 -12.20 -7.58 -6.73
N ALA A 32 -12.54 -7.42 -7.98
CA ALA A 32 -12.98 -8.53 -8.79
C ALA A 32 -11.92 -9.64 -8.72
N PHE A 33 -12.36 -10.89 -8.71
CA PHE A 33 -11.46 -12.03 -8.87
C PHE A 33 -11.72 -12.57 -10.28
N ASP A 34 -10.65 -12.82 -11.00
CA ASP A 34 -10.69 -13.50 -12.29
C ASP A 34 -9.97 -14.85 -12.11
N GLU A 35 -10.69 -15.95 -12.33
CA GLU A 35 -10.18 -17.33 -12.12
C GLU A 35 -9.43 -17.55 -10.80
N GLY A 36 -9.83 -16.85 -9.73
CA GLY A 36 -9.17 -16.92 -8.41
C GLY A 36 -7.99 -15.97 -8.23
N SER A 37 -7.64 -15.17 -9.22
CA SER A 37 -6.62 -14.13 -9.18
C SER A 37 -7.22 -12.79 -8.75
N PHE A 38 -6.48 -12.06 -7.91
CA PHE A 38 -6.87 -10.73 -7.45
C PHE A 38 -6.75 -9.68 -8.56
N VAL A 39 -7.82 -8.90 -8.78
CA VAL A 39 -7.84 -7.78 -9.73
C VAL A 39 -8.12 -6.48 -8.98
N ARG A 40 -7.22 -5.51 -9.08
CA ARG A 40 -7.36 -4.19 -8.44
C ARG A 40 -8.25 -3.27 -9.27
N LYS A 41 -9.21 -2.59 -8.62
CA LYS A 41 -9.98 -1.53 -9.26
C LYS A 41 -9.12 -0.28 -9.48
N SER A 42 -9.37 0.43 -10.57
CA SER A 42 -8.74 1.73 -10.84
C SER A 42 -9.27 2.83 -9.92
N SER A 43 -8.43 3.82 -9.65
CA SER A 43 -8.78 5.04 -8.92
C SER A 43 -9.79 5.89 -9.70
N GLU A 44 -10.76 6.50 -9.01
CA GLU A 44 -11.89 7.22 -9.64
C GLU A 44 -11.60 8.71 -9.81
N PHE A 45 -10.86 9.32 -8.87
CA PHE A 45 -10.49 10.73 -8.93
C PHE A 45 -9.11 10.87 -9.59
N ARG A 46 -9.05 11.47 -10.78
CA ARG A 46 -7.85 11.50 -11.62
C ARG A 46 -7.53 12.88 -12.20
N ASP A 47 -8.01 13.96 -11.55
CA ASP A 47 -7.64 15.33 -11.90
C ASP A 47 -6.18 15.62 -11.54
N HIS A 48 -5.63 16.68 -12.13
CA HIS A 48 -4.22 17.01 -12.00
C HIS A 48 -4.00 18.44 -11.53
N VAL A 49 -3.03 18.59 -10.63
CA VAL A 49 -2.48 19.92 -10.29
C VAL A 49 -1.58 20.38 -11.42
N ALA A 50 -1.90 21.51 -12.03
CA ALA A 50 -1.13 22.10 -13.13
C ALA A 50 -1.32 23.62 -13.19
N ALA A 51 -0.28 24.34 -13.61
CA ALA A 51 -0.37 25.79 -13.83
C ALA A 51 -1.41 26.14 -14.92
N GLY A 52 -2.26 27.14 -14.67
CA GLY A 52 -3.33 27.57 -15.57
C GLY A 52 -4.54 26.63 -15.61
N GLY A 53 -4.55 25.56 -14.81
CA GLY A 53 -5.69 24.66 -14.64
C GLY A 53 -6.57 25.04 -13.44
N PRO A 54 -7.64 24.28 -13.16
CA PRO A 54 -8.50 24.52 -12.00
C PRO A 54 -7.77 24.26 -10.68
N PHE A 55 -6.82 23.35 -10.68
CA PHE A 55 -6.01 22.96 -9.53
C PHE A 55 -4.58 23.47 -9.74
N GLU A 56 -4.33 24.76 -9.45
CA GLU A 56 -3.00 25.34 -9.54
C GLU A 56 -2.13 24.97 -8.34
N PRO A 57 -0.82 24.69 -8.53
CA PRO A 57 0.09 24.44 -7.44
C PRO A 57 0.21 25.71 -6.56
N ALA A 58 -0.08 25.56 -5.25
CA ALA A 58 -0.02 26.67 -4.31
C ALA A 58 0.34 26.17 -2.91
N PHE A 59 1.09 27.00 -2.16
CA PHE A 59 1.49 26.73 -0.79
C PHE A 59 0.25 26.65 0.14
N GLY A 60 0.16 25.58 0.94
CA GLY A 60 -0.89 25.37 1.95
C GLY A 60 -2.28 25.04 1.39
N ARG A 61 -2.44 24.98 0.07
CA ARG A 61 -3.72 24.67 -0.58
C ARG A 61 -4.09 23.20 -0.49
N TYR A 62 -3.13 22.31 -0.62
CA TYR A 62 -3.38 20.88 -0.71
C TYR A 62 -3.16 20.18 0.61
N HIS A 63 -3.90 19.08 0.78
CA HIS A 63 -3.83 18.20 1.93
C HIS A 63 -3.81 16.75 1.49
N LEU A 64 -3.03 15.91 2.18
CA LEU A 64 -2.99 14.47 1.94
C LEU A 64 -3.69 13.74 3.08
N TYR A 65 -4.63 12.86 2.74
CA TYR A 65 -5.12 11.83 3.64
C TYR A 65 -4.39 10.53 3.34
N VAL A 66 -3.78 9.93 4.35
CA VAL A 66 -2.91 8.75 4.21
C VAL A 66 -3.14 7.73 5.31
N SER A 67 -2.65 6.52 5.09
CA SER A 67 -2.39 5.52 6.14
C SER A 67 -0.90 5.17 6.10
N HIS A 68 -0.24 5.18 7.24
CA HIS A 68 1.16 4.71 7.34
C HIS A 68 1.31 3.23 6.95
N ALA A 69 0.25 2.44 7.13
CA ALA A 69 0.26 1.04 6.72
C ALA A 69 0.25 0.84 5.19
N CYS A 70 -0.38 1.76 4.45
CA CYS A 70 -0.60 1.61 3.01
C CYS A 70 0.66 1.91 2.18
N PRO A 71 1.18 0.96 1.37
CA PRO A 71 2.35 1.22 0.54
C PRO A 71 2.10 2.24 -0.57
N TRP A 72 0.86 2.37 -1.04
CA TRP A 72 0.48 3.36 -2.04
C TRP A 72 0.49 4.77 -1.47
N ALA A 73 -0.07 4.97 -0.28
CA ALA A 73 -0.01 6.25 0.42
C ALA A 73 1.42 6.62 0.85
N HIS A 74 2.23 5.65 1.23
CA HIS A 74 3.63 5.86 1.61
C HIS A 74 4.46 6.49 0.47
N ARG A 75 4.16 6.19 -0.81
CA ARG A 75 4.78 6.87 -1.97
C ARG A 75 4.66 8.39 -1.88
N THR A 76 3.49 8.88 -1.49
CA THR A 76 3.22 10.32 -1.40
C THR A 76 3.92 10.96 -0.20
N LEU A 77 4.02 10.25 0.93
CA LEU A 77 4.80 10.69 2.09
C LEU A 77 6.28 10.79 1.79
N LEU A 78 6.86 9.78 1.12
CA LEU A 78 8.25 9.79 0.67
C LEU A 78 8.54 10.96 -0.27
N THR A 79 7.65 11.19 -1.24
CA THR A 79 7.80 12.29 -2.20
C THR A 79 7.74 13.64 -1.49
N ARG A 80 6.79 13.80 -0.57
CA ARG A 80 6.64 15.02 0.24
C ARG A 80 7.90 15.31 1.06
N ALA A 81 8.45 14.32 1.74
CA ALA A 81 9.66 14.45 2.54
C ALA A 81 10.90 14.75 1.68
N LEU A 82 11.11 14.00 0.60
CA LEU A 82 12.27 14.17 -0.27
C LEU A 82 12.27 15.50 -1.01
N LEU A 83 11.11 16.08 -1.28
CA LEU A 83 10.96 17.38 -1.95
C LEU A 83 10.86 18.57 -0.99
N GLY A 84 10.84 18.35 0.33
CA GLY A 84 10.70 19.42 1.33
C GLY A 84 9.33 20.11 1.26
N LEU A 85 8.26 19.34 1.06
CA LEU A 85 6.90 19.85 0.91
C LEU A 85 6.09 19.82 2.22
N GLU A 86 6.74 19.61 3.38
CA GLU A 86 6.07 19.44 4.67
C GLU A 86 5.24 20.66 5.08
N ASP A 87 5.71 21.83 4.78
CA ASP A 87 4.99 23.09 5.06
C ASP A 87 3.99 23.44 3.95
N ALA A 88 4.21 22.96 2.73
CA ALA A 88 3.36 23.28 1.58
C ALA A 88 2.13 22.37 1.44
N ILE A 89 2.24 21.11 1.89
CA ILE A 89 1.18 20.10 1.82
C ILE A 89 1.02 19.47 3.20
N SER A 90 -0.09 19.73 3.86
CA SER A 90 -0.40 19.13 5.17
C SER A 90 -0.86 17.67 5.01
N VAL A 91 -0.82 16.89 6.09
CA VAL A 91 -1.16 15.47 6.10
C VAL A 91 -2.02 15.14 7.29
N ASP A 92 -3.08 14.33 7.10
CA ASP A 92 -3.77 13.62 8.16
C ASP A 92 -3.70 12.11 7.93
N VAL A 93 -3.57 11.39 9.03
CA VAL A 93 -3.30 9.95 9.03
C VAL A 93 -4.45 9.21 9.67
N VAL A 94 -5.05 8.27 8.94
CA VAL A 94 -6.09 7.39 9.47
C VAL A 94 -5.51 6.33 10.43
N ASP A 95 -6.35 5.80 11.32
CA ASP A 95 -6.01 4.67 12.19
C ASP A 95 -5.57 3.46 11.35
N TRP A 96 -4.61 2.70 11.84
CA TRP A 96 -4.17 1.47 11.19
C TRP A 96 -5.25 0.38 11.17
N ARG A 97 -6.25 0.45 12.06
CA ARG A 97 -7.41 -0.47 12.11
C ARG A 97 -8.41 -0.11 11.04
N MET A 98 -8.38 -0.81 9.94
CA MET A 98 -9.45 -0.72 8.96
C MET A 98 -10.66 -1.52 9.46
N GLN A 99 -11.85 -0.95 9.35
CA GLN A 99 -13.08 -1.59 9.79
C GLN A 99 -13.45 -2.79 8.90
N ASN A 100 -14.39 -3.63 9.35
CA ASN A 100 -14.79 -4.84 8.60
C ASN A 100 -15.45 -4.54 7.25
N ASP A 101 -16.06 -3.37 7.12
CA ASP A 101 -16.64 -2.85 5.87
C ASP A 101 -15.61 -2.20 4.94
N GLY A 102 -14.36 -2.06 5.40
CA GLY A 102 -13.26 -1.47 4.69
C GLY A 102 -13.06 0.03 4.94
N SER A 103 -13.86 0.63 5.80
CA SER A 103 -13.72 2.04 6.11
C SER A 103 -12.48 2.33 6.95
N TRP A 104 -11.89 3.50 6.73
CA TRP A 104 -10.79 4.04 7.49
C TRP A 104 -11.30 5.12 8.43
N MET A 105 -10.96 5.03 9.72
CA MET A 105 -11.36 5.99 10.74
C MET A 105 -10.24 6.95 11.08
N PHE A 106 -10.58 8.19 11.41
CA PHE A 106 -9.67 9.11 12.09
C PHE A 106 -9.76 8.86 13.59
N ASN A 107 -8.61 8.61 14.24
CA ASN A 107 -8.57 8.27 15.66
C ASN A 107 -7.36 8.96 16.31
N PRO A 108 -7.54 10.16 16.87
CA PRO A 108 -6.43 10.90 17.48
C PRO A 108 -5.87 10.25 18.76
N ASP A 109 -6.56 9.27 19.34
CA ASP A 109 -6.10 8.54 20.54
C ASP A 109 -5.13 7.40 20.17
N GLU A 110 -5.04 7.02 18.88
CA GLU A 110 -4.09 6.02 18.42
C GLU A 110 -2.76 6.69 18.06
N PRO A 111 -1.63 6.25 18.65
CA PRO A 111 -0.32 6.77 18.27
C PRO A 111 -0.06 6.66 16.76
N GLY A 112 0.41 7.74 16.12
CA GLY A 112 0.66 7.80 14.69
C GLY A 112 -0.56 8.15 13.84
N ALA A 113 -1.78 8.08 14.36
CA ALA A 113 -2.98 8.59 13.70
C ALA A 113 -3.30 10.04 14.11
N THR A 114 -4.14 10.72 13.32
CA THR A 114 -4.56 12.10 13.58
C THR A 114 -6.07 12.26 13.50
N PRO A 115 -6.65 13.35 14.04
CA PRO A 115 -7.98 13.79 13.60
C PRO A 115 -7.92 14.27 12.15
N ASP A 116 -9.09 14.38 11.49
CA ASP A 116 -9.23 15.14 10.26
C ASP A 116 -9.27 16.65 10.61
N ARG A 117 -8.20 17.37 10.26
CA ARG A 117 -8.05 18.82 10.55
C ARG A 117 -8.58 19.71 9.43
N VAL A 118 -9.19 19.13 8.39
CA VAL A 118 -9.71 19.86 7.22
C VAL A 118 -11.21 19.94 7.24
N LEU A 119 -11.89 18.81 7.46
CA LEU A 119 -13.34 18.68 7.38
C LEU A 119 -13.98 18.27 8.73
N ASP A 120 -13.15 17.95 9.74
CA ASP A 120 -13.58 17.40 11.04
C ASP A 120 -14.38 16.09 10.90
N SER A 121 -14.02 15.31 9.86
CA SER A 121 -14.65 14.02 9.55
C SER A 121 -14.20 12.96 10.54
N THR A 122 -15.07 11.97 10.80
CA THR A 122 -14.76 10.81 11.64
C THR A 122 -14.19 9.65 10.82
N SER A 123 -14.46 9.63 9.51
CA SER A 123 -14.02 8.58 8.60
C SER A 123 -13.59 9.14 7.24
N LEU A 124 -12.79 8.35 6.53
CA LEU A 124 -12.38 8.68 5.15
C LEU A 124 -13.58 8.66 4.18
N GLU A 125 -14.60 7.85 4.45
CA GLU A 125 -15.84 7.81 3.68
C GLU A 125 -16.57 9.15 3.69
N GLU A 126 -16.53 9.89 4.81
CA GLU A 126 -17.09 11.25 4.90
C GLU A 126 -16.31 12.24 4.04
N VAL A 127 -14.98 12.10 3.95
CA VAL A 127 -14.15 12.90 3.05
C VAL A 127 -14.53 12.65 1.59
N TYR A 128 -14.72 11.39 1.20
CA TYR A 128 -15.17 11.04 -0.15
C TYR A 128 -16.59 11.55 -0.43
N ALA A 129 -17.49 11.45 0.54
CA ALA A 129 -18.87 11.95 0.42
C ALA A 129 -18.93 13.49 0.29
N ALA A 130 -17.98 14.21 0.92
CA ALA A 130 -17.85 15.65 0.75
C ALA A 130 -17.43 16.04 -0.67
N ALA A 131 -16.58 15.23 -1.31
CA ALA A 131 -16.16 15.44 -2.70
C ALA A 131 -17.23 15.00 -3.72
N ASP A 132 -17.94 13.90 -3.44
CA ASP A 132 -18.99 13.32 -4.29
C ASP A 132 -20.17 12.88 -3.41
N PRO A 133 -21.25 13.67 -3.34
CA PRO A 133 -22.44 13.31 -2.56
C PRO A 133 -23.10 11.98 -2.95
N SER A 134 -22.81 11.45 -4.15
CA SER A 134 -23.30 10.13 -4.57
C SER A 134 -22.51 8.97 -3.97
N TRP A 135 -21.40 9.25 -3.28
CA TRP A 135 -20.51 8.24 -2.70
C TRP A 135 -21.23 7.27 -1.78
N THR A 136 -22.06 7.79 -0.89
CA THR A 136 -22.83 6.98 0.08
C THR A 136 -23.92 6.11 -0.52
N SER A 137 -24.31 6.36 -1.77
CA SER A 137 -25.37 5.61 -2.47
C SER A 137 -24.84 4.38 -3.23
N SER A 138 -23.54 4.09 -3.15
CA SER A 138 -22.86 3.06 -3.92
C SER A 138 -21.95 2.24 -3.00
N PRO A 139 -21.73 0.95 -3.24
CA PRO A 139 -20.80 0.12 -2.48
C PRO A 139 -19.33 0.42 -2.85
N ARG A 140 -18.97 1.70 -2.84
CA ARG A 140 -17.60 2.18 -3.04
C ARG A 140 -16.90 2.27 -1.69
N ILE A 141 -15.58 2.21 -1.69
CA ILE A 141 -14.74 2.28 -0.49
C ILE A 141 -13.69 3.33 -0.72
N GLY A 142 -13.55 4.21 0.25
CA GLY A 142 -12.51 5.22 0.28
C GLY A 142 -11.12 4.58 0.36
N THR A 143 -10.23 4.96 -0.54
CA THR A 143 -8.84 4.48 -0.58
C THR A 143 -7.87 5.60 -0.24
N VAL A 144 -6.69 5.24 0.25
CA VAL A 144 -5.57 6.17 0.48
C VAL A 144 -4.43 5.85 -0.49
N PRO A 145 -3.66 6.87 -0.95
CA PRO A 145 -3.72 8.28 -0.59
C PRO A 145 -4.89 9.02 -1.22
N VAL A 146 -5.24 10.17 -0.64
CA VAL A 146 -6.13 11.17 -1.25
C VAL A 146 -5.41 12.51 -1.26
N MET A 147 -5.37 13.20 -2.39
CA MET A 147 -4.98 14.60 -2.48
C MET A 147 -6.24 15.47 -2.52
N TRP A 148 -6.46 16.22 -1.45
CA TRP A 148 -7.58 17.13 -1.27
C TRP A 148 -7.21 18.56 -1.62
N ASP A 149 -8.07 19.27 -2.33
CA ASP A 149 -7.97 20.69 -2.55
C ASP A 149 -8.85 21.48 -1.57
N ARG A 150 -8.24 22.22 -0.65
CA ARG A 150 -8.95 23.05 0.33
C ARG A 150 -9.70 24.21 -0.32
N HIS A 151 -9.26 24.67 -1.50
CA HIS A 151 -9.86 25.82 -2.20
C HIS A 151 -11.21 25.45 -2.83
N HIS A 152 -11.28 24.32 -3.52
CA HIS A 152 -12.51 23.85 -4.14
C HIS A 152 -13.32 22.91 -3.24
N GLY A 153 -12.76 22.46 -2.11
CA GLY A 153 -13.44 21.53 -1.21
C GLY A 153 -13.73 20.17 -1.87
N THR A 154 -12.74 19.61 -2.57
CA THR A 154 -12.90 18.34 -3.30
C THR A 154 -11.61 17.54 -3.38
N ILE A 155 -11.74 16.26 -3.73
CA ILE A 155 -10.62 15.37 -4.05
C ILE A 155 -10.12 15.73 -5.46
N VAL A 156 -8.81 16.01 -5.57
CA VAL A 156 -8.14 16.17 -6.85
C VAL A 156 -7.81 14.80 -7.45
N ASN A 157 -7.16 13.97 -6.64
CA ASN A 157 -6.64 12.69 -7.14
C ASN A 157 -6.48 11.68 -5.99
N ASN A 158 -6.75 10.40 -6.26
CA ASN A 158 -6.51 9.30 -5.33
C ASN A 158 -5.64 8.17 -5.94
N GLU A 159 -4.89 8.47 -7.01
CA GLU A 159 -3.89 7.57 -7.60
C GLU A 159 -2.49 7.99 -7.18
N SER A 160 -1.83 7.13 -6.42
CA SER A 160 -0.53 7.45 -5.82
C SER A 160 0.54 7.84 -6.83
N ARG A 161 0.59 7.19 -8.02
CA ARG A 161 1.54 7.50 -9.08
C ARG A 161 1.33 8.90 -9.64
N ASP A 162 0.07 9.30 -9.86
CA ASP A 162 -0.25 10.63 -10.35
C ASP A 162 0.12 11.71 -9.31
N ILE A 163 -0.19 11.45 -8.02
CA ILE A 163 0.12 12.36 -6.93
C ILE A 163 1.65 12.57 -6.81
N VAL A 164 2.42 11.47 -6.84
CA VAL A 164 3.90 11.53 -6.86
C VAL A 164 4.40 12.39 -8.03
N ARG A 165 3.89 12.13 -9.24
CA ARG A 165 4.25 12.86 -10.45
C ARG A 165 3.92 14.36 -10.35
N MET A 166 2.73 14.72 -9.86
CA MET A 166 2.33 16.11 -9.67
C MET A 166 3.25 16.84 -8.69
N MET A 167 3.59 16.20 -7.57
CA MET A 167 4.54 16.78 -6.60
C MET A 167 5.94 16.95 -7.19
N ALA A 168 6.41 15.98 -7.98
CA ALA A 168 7.74 16.00 -8.58
C ALA A 168 7.86 16.94 -9.81
N THR A 169 6.75 17.38 -10.38
CA THR A 169 6.73 18.26 -11.57
C THR A 169 6.04 19.58 -11.28
N SER A 170 4.73 19.62 -11.18
CA SER A 170 3.95 20.88 -11.06
C SER A 170 4.33 21.71 -9.83
N PHE A 171 4.56 21.05 -8.68
CA PHE A 171 5.03 21.76 -7.48
C PHE A 171 6.49 22.23 -7.61
N ALA A 172 7.33 21.46 -8.29
CA ALA A 172 8.71 21.86 -8.57
C ALA A 172 8.77 23.05 -9.54
N GLU A 173 7.99 23.03 -10.61
CA GLU A 173 7.86 24.12 -11.58
C GLU A 173 7.33 25.41 -10.94
N ALA A 174 6.45 25.27 -9.93
CA ALA A 174 5.96 26.41 -9.15
C ALA A 174 6.95 26.91 -8.07
N GLY A 175 8.14 26.31 -7.97
CA GLY A 175 9.16 26.70 -6.98
C GLY A 175 8.82 26.35 -5.53
N LEU A 176 7.94 25.37 -5.29
CA LEU A 176 7.48 24.99 -3.96
C LEU A 176 8.34 23.89 -3.31
N THR A 177 9.28 23.29 -4.06
CA THR A 177 10.16 22.21 -3.58
C THR A 177 11.54 22.72 -3.18
N ASN A 178 12.32 21.85 -2.55
CA ASN A 178 13.72 22.12 -2.18
C ASN A 178 14.72 22.06 -3.36
N GLY A 179 14.24 21.91 -4.59
CA GLY A 179 15.05 21.85 -5.82
C GLY A 179 15.54 20.46 -6.19
N ARG A 180 15.22 19.41 -5.42
CA ARG A 180 15.52 18.02 -5.81
C ARG A 180 14.68 17.65 -7.03
N VAL A 181 15.30 16.99 -8.02
CA VAL A 181 14.63 16.51 -9.22
C VAL A 181 14.39 15.00 -9.10
N LEU A 182 13.13 14.59 -9.00
CA LEU A 182 12.72 13.18 -8.92
C LEU A 182 12.11 12.67 -10.23
N SER A 183 11.78 13.57 -11.15
CA SER A 183 11.18 13.26 -12.45
C SER A 183 11.90 14.04 -13.58
N PRO A 184 13.20 13.75 -13.82
CA PRO A 184 13.95 14.40 -14.89
C PRO A 184 13.30 14.11 -16.26
N PRO A 185 13.06 15.15 -17.09
CA PRO A 185 12.33 14.99 -18.36
C PRO A 185 12.97 14.00 -19.35
N ASP A 186 14.30 13.95 -19.37
CA ASP A 186 15.11 13.09 -20.23
C ASP A 186 15.09 11.61 -19.81
N LEU A 187 14.68 11.31 -18.60
CA LEU A 187 14.52 9.94 -18.08
C LEU A 187 13.05 9.50 -17.97
N ARG A 188 12.09 10.31 -18.42
CA ARG A 188 10.65 10.07 -18.22
C ARG A 188 10.21 8.70 -18.73
N ASP A 189 10.58 8.34 -19.95
CA ASP A 189 10.20 7.06 -20.55
C ASP A 189 10.80 5.88 -19.80
N ALA A 190 12.05 6.00 -19.33
CA ALA A 190 12.72 4.97 -18.57
C ALA A 190 12.11 4.83 -17.15
N ILE A 191 11.72 5.93 -16.51
CA ILE A 191 10.99 5.95 -15.24
C ILE A 191 9.66 5.22 -15.39
N ASP A 192 8.88 5.59 -16.40
CA ASP A 192 7.56 5.00 -16.64
C ASP A 192 7.67 3.50 -16.94
N ALA A 193 8.61 3.09 -17.79
CA ALA A 193 8.87 1.68 -18.08
C ALA A 193 9.26 0.88 -16.82
N MET A 194 10.10 1.44 -15.95
CA MET A 194 10.50 0.80 -14.69
C MET A 194 9.33 0.67 -13.72
N ILE A 195 8.50 1.71 -13.58
CA ILE A 195 7.29 1.69 -12.75
C ILE A 195 6.33 0.62 -13.26
N ASP A 196 6.04 0.59 -14.56
CA ASP A 196 5.11 -0.34 -15.19
C ASP A 196 5.58 -1.80 -15.03
N ALA A 197 6.87 -2.07 -15.23
CA ALA A 197 7.46 -3.40 -15.05
C ALA A 197 7.33 -3.90 -13.59
N ASN A 198 7.41 -3.01 -12.61
CA ASN A 198 7.32 -3.35 -11.19
C ASN A 198 5.87 -3.36 -10.67
N TYR A 199 4.94 -2.65 -11.34
CA TYR A 199 3.57 -2.49 -10.85
C TYR A 199 2.84 -3.83 -10.71
N GLU A 200 2.72 -4.58 -11.80
CA GLU A 200 1.97 -5.85 -11.81
C GLU A 200 2.75 -7.01 -11.19
N SER A 201 4.08 -6.99 -11.29
CA SER A 201 4.94 -8.08 -10.87
C SER A 201 5.30 -8.02 -9.37
N VAL A 202 5.56 -6.83 -8.83
CA VAL A 202 5.99 -6.64 -7.43
C VAL A 202 4.93 -5.91 -6.62
N ASN A 203 4.60 -4.65 -6.96
CA ASN A 203 3.72 -3.84 -6.11
C ASN A 203 2.33 -4.45 -5.95
N ASN A 204 1.74 -4.92 -7.04
CA ASN A 204 0.48 -5.66 -7.07
C ASN A 204 0.68 -7.16 -6.90
N GLY A 205 1.87 -7.67 -7.27
CA GLY A 205 2.24 -9.09 -7.21
C GLY A 205 2.13 -9.68 -5.81
N VAL A 206 2.57 -8.97 -4.77
CA VAL A 206 2.43 -9.41 -3.37
C VAL A 206 0.96 -9.58 -2.96
N TYR A 207 0.06 -8.73 -3.46
CA TYR A 207 -1.39 -8.84 -3.22
C TYR A 207 -2.02 -9.97 -4.03
N LYS A 208 -1.56 -10.19 -5.28
CA LYS A 208 -1.99 -11.34 -6.09
C LYS A 208 -1.64 -12.66 -5.40
N ALA A 209 -0.44 -12.78 -4.83
CA ALA A 209 -0.04 -13.94 -4.04
C ALA A 209 -0.87 -14.06 -2.75
N GLY A 210 -1.00 -12.97 -1.97
CA GLY A 210 -1.66 -12.97 -0.68
C GLY A 210 -3.15 -13.28 -0.74
N PHE A 211 -3.84 -12.73 -1.75
CA PHE A 211 -5.29 -12.88 -1.91
C PHE A 211 -5.69 -13.98 -2.89
N ALA A 212 -4.74 -14.78 -3.41
CA ALA A 212 -5.05 -15.90 -4.29
C ALA A 212 -6.10 -16.85 -3.68
N ARG A 213 -7.09 -17.24 -4.46
CA ARG A 213 -8.17 -18.16 -4.08
C ARG A 213 -8.00 -19.57 -4.65
N SER A 214 -6.89 -19.84 -5.33
CA SER A 214 -6.50 -21.17 -5.81
C SER A 214 -4.99 -21.36 -5.73
N GLN A 215 -4.53 -22.61 -5.64
CA GLN A 215 -3.10 -22.91 -5.62
C GLN A 215 -2.43 -22.46 -6.92
N SER A 216 -3.08 -22.69 -8.06
CA SER A 216 -2.54 -22.29 -9.37
C SER A 216 -2.38 -20.77 -9.51
N ALA A 217 -3.33 -19.97 -9.02
CA ALA A 217 -3.23 -18.51 -9.01
C ALA A 217 -2.10 -18.03 -8.08
N TYR A 218 -1.95 -18.65 -6.92
CA TYR A 218 -0.84 -18.37 -6.01
C TYR A 218 0.51 -18.68 -6.64
N ASP A 219 0.68 -19.90 -7.18
CA ASP A 219 1.94 -20.34 -7.79
C ASP A 219 2.37 -19.41 -8.93
N ALA A 220 1.43 -19.05 -9.82
CA ALA A 220 1.68 -18.12 -10.90
C ALA A 220 2.10 -16.71 -10.40
N ALA A 221 1.42 -16.20 -9.36
CA ALA A 221 1.75 -14.90 -8.78
C ALA A 221 3.13 -14.89 -8.13
N VAL A 222 3.47 -15.94 -7.39
CA VAL A 222 4.78 -16.08 -6.72
C VAL A 222 5.91 -16.23 -7.74
N ASP A 223 5.70 -16.96 -8.84
CA ASP A 223 6.71 -17.12 -9.89
C ASP A 223 7.03 -15.77 -10.57
N VAL A 224 6.01 -15.00 -10.92
CA VAL A 224 6.18 -13.66 -11.49
C VAL A 224 6.88 -12.71 -10.50
N LEU A 225 6.43 -12.71 -9.25
CA LEU A 225 6.99 -11.86 -8.19
C LEU A 225 8.49 -12.11 -7.98
N PHE A 226 8.85 -13.37 -7.73
CA PHE A 226 10.26 -13.71 -7.44
C PHE A 226 11.14 -13.69 -8.68
N GLY A 227 10.59 -13.92 -9.88
CA GLY A 227 11.27 -13.67 -11.14
C GLY A 227 11.70 -12.21 -11.22
N ARG A 228 10.75 -11.27 -10.98
CA ARG A 228 11.05 -9.83 -11.02
C ARG A 228 11.99 -9.37 -9.90
N LEU A 229 11.86 -9.90 -8.68
CA LEU A 229 12.79 -9.59 -7.59
C LEU A 229 14.22 -10.03 -7.94
N GLY A 230 14.39 -11.21 -8.57
CA GLY A 230 15.71 -11.66 -9.06
C GLY A 230 16.30 -10.77 -10.15
N GLU A 231 15.46 -10.26 -11.07
CA GLU A 231 15.89 -9.28 -12.08
C GLU A 231 16.34 -7.96 -11.43
N LEU A 232 15.60 -7.47 -10.41
CA LEU A 232 15.94 -6.26 -9.68
C LEU A 232 17.22 -6.43 -8.86
N GLU A 233 17.42 -7.58 -8.23
CA GLU A 233 18.65 -7.93 -7.51
C GLU A 233 19.85 -7.85 -8.44
N ALA A 234 19.77 -8.47 -9.62
CA ALA A 234 20.83 -8.41 -10.62
C ALA A 234 21.01 -7.00 -11.22
N HIS A 235 19.91 -6.28 -11.45
CA HIS A 235 19.94 -4.91 -11.98
C HIS A 235 20.66 -3.93 -11.05
N LEU A 236 20.53 -4.12 -9.73
CA LEU A 236 21.13 -3.27 -8.71
C LEU A 236 22.60 -3.61 -8.42
N GLU A 237 23.17 -4.65 -9.05
CA GLU A 237 24.61 -4.93 -8.91
C GLU A 237 25.43 -3.75 -9.41
N GLY A 238 26.21 -3.14 -8.51
CA GLY A 238 27.00 -1.95 -8.79
C GLY A 238 26.21 -0.66 -9.04
N ARG A 239 24.91 -0.65 -8.75
CA ARG A 239 24.03 0.53 -8.91
C ARG A 239 23.47 1.01 -7.57
N SER A 240 23.21 2.30 -7.52
CA SER A 240 22.56 2.93 -6.37
C SER A 240 21.04 3.06 -6.53
N TRP A 241 20.57 3.29 -7.78
CA TRP A 241 19.18 3.60 -8.10
C TRP A 241 18.71 2.86 -9.35
N LEU A 242 17.38 2.79 -9.55
CA LEU A 242 16.75 1.97 -10.57
C LEU A 242 16.93 2.51 -12.00
N VAL A 243 16.97 3.83 -12.18
CA VAL A 243 16.94 4.48 -13.51
C VAL A 243 18.15 5.37 -13.71
N GLY A 244 18.57 5.59 -14.97
CA GLY A 244 19.73 6.39 -15.36
C GLY A 244 20.99 5.55 -15.60
N ASP A 245 22.04 6.20 -16.09
CA ASP A 245 23.32 5.56 -16.42
C ASP A 245 24.21 5.35 -15.18
N GLY A 246 25.17 4.45 -15.29
CA GLY A 246 26.15 4.17 -14.24
C GLY A 246 25.49 3.76 -12.92
N GLN A 247 25.64 4.58 -11.87
CA GLN A 247 25.06 4.34 -10.54
C GLN A 247 23.54 4.54 -10.50
N GLY A 248 22.93 5.07 -11.56
CA GLY A 248 21.53 5.50 -11.58
C GLY A 248 21.31 6.83 -10.86
N VAL A 249 20.06 7.30 -10.92
CA VAL A 249 19.58 8.55 -10.31
C VAL A 249 18.32 8.24 -9.51
N LEU A 250 18.21 8.80 -8.30
CA LEU A 250 16.99 8.69 -7.50
C LEU A 250 15.80 9.34 -8.22
N THR A 251 14.75 8.56 -8.48
CA THR A 251 13.59 8.98 -9.25
C THR A 251 12.27 8.48 -8.64
N GLU A 252 11.14 8.87 -9.24
CA GLU A 252 9.82 8.33 -8.90
C GLU A 252 9.75 6.80 -8.97
N ALA A 253 10.58 6.15 -9.82
CA ALA A 253 10.61 4.69 -9.92
C ALA A 253 11.02 4.05 -8.59
N ASP A 254 11.99 4.65 -7.90
CA ASP A 254 12.43 4.20 -6.58
C ASP A 254 11.31 4.41 -5.54
N LEU A 255 10.66 5.57 -5.55
CA LEU A 255 9.55 5.88 -4.63
C LEU A 255 8.34 4.97 -4.85
N CYS A 256 8.12 4.51 -6.07
CA CYS A 256 7.04 3.57 -6.39
C CYS A 256 7.33 2.14 -5.94
N LEU A 257 8.59 1.72 -5.90
CA LEU A 257 8.97 0.35 -5.53
C LEU A 257 9.21 0.17 -4.02
N VAL A 258 9.98 1.09 -3.41
CA VAL A 258 10.48 0.98 -2.04
C VAL A 258 9.41 0.67 -0.99
N PRO A 259 8.22 1.31 -0.97
CA PRO A 259 7.21 1.01 0.03
C PRO A 259 6.77 -0.46 0.10
N THR A 260 6.76 -1.15 -1.04
CA THR A 260 6.46 -2.59 -1.09
C THR A 260 7.60 -3.41 -0.50
N LEU A 261 8.84 -3.08 -0.86
CA LEU A 261 10.02 -3.80 -0.36
C LEU A 261 10.21 -3.62 1.15
N LEU A 262 9.96 -2.43 1.70
CA LEU A 262 10.03 -2.17 3.15
C LEU A 262 9.04 -3.04 3.96
N ARG A 263 7.91 -3.41 3.36
CA ARG A 263 6.90 -4.27 3.99
C ARG A 263 7.15 -5.77 3.78
N PHE A 264 8.10 -6.12 2.92
CA PHE A 264 8.21 -7.47 2.41
C PHE A 264 8.48 -8.50 3.51
N ASP A 265 9.59 -8.34 4.22
CA ASP A 265 10.02 -9.30 5.24
C ASP A 265 9.10 -9.27 6.47
N LEU A 266 8.66 -8.08 6.87
CA LEU A 266 7.84 -7.87 8.05
C LEU A 266 6.41 -8.42 7.88
N VAL A 267 5.85 -8.31 6.68
CA VAL A 267 4.44 -8.60 6.40
C VAL A 267 4.27 -9.65 5.32
N TYR A 268 4.78 -9.41 4.11
CA TYR A 268 4.37 -10.19 2.94
C TYR A 268 4.90 -11.62 2.96
N VAL A 269 6.07 -11.86 3.55
CA VAL A 269 6.62 -13.22 3.72
C VAL A 269 5.66 -14.10 4.51
N VAL A 270 5.13 -13.60 5.62
CA VAL A 270 4.24 -14.39 6.51
C VAL A 270 2.78 -14.25 6.08
N HIS A 271 2.28 -13.01 6.02
CA HIS A 271 0.86 -12.76 5.86
C HIS A 271 0.35 -13.10 4.45
N PHE A 272 1.12 -12.74 3.42
CA PHE A 272 0.79 -13.01 2.03
C PHE A 272 1.48 -14.26 1.47
N LYS A 273 2.22 -15.00 2.30
CA LYS A 273 2.93 -16.23 1.92
C LYS A 273 3.96 -16.00 0.78
N CYS A 274 4.50 -14.79 0.65
CA CYS A 274 5.60 -14.49 -0.28
C CYS A 274 6.93 -15.04 0.27
N SER A 275 6.99 -16.34 0.55
CA SER A 275 7.96 -16.96 1.46
C SER A 275 9.13 -17.68 0.77
N ARG A 276 9.28 -17.55 -0.57
CA ARG A 276 10.38 -18.20 -1.32
C ARG A 276 11.76 -17.66 -0.89
N ALA A 277 11.87 -16.36 -0.64
CA ALA A 277 13.03 -15.67 -0.11
C ALA A 277 12.59 -14.39 0.59
N ARG A 278 13.43 -13.83 1.45
CA ARG A 278 13.25 -12.51 2.06
C ARG A 278 14.08 -11.49 1.29
N ILE A 279 13.76 -10.20 1.42
CA ILE A 279 14.64 -9.13 0.91
C ILE A 279 16.00 -9.18 1.61
N ALA A 280 16.03 -9.53 2.91
CA ALA A 280 17.27 -9.73 3.66
C ALA A 280 18.19 -10.84 3.10
N ASP A 281 17.68 -11.72 2.25
CA ASP A 281 18.47 -12.76 1.57
C ASP A 281 18.98 -12.31 0.18
N MET A 282 18.67 -11.05 -0.23
CA MET A 282 19.01 -10.42 -1.50
C MET A 282 19.94 -9.20 -1.24
N PRO A 283 21.26 -9.36 -1.33
CA PRO A 283 22.21 -8.34 -0.84
C PRO A 283 22.12 -7.00 -1.55
N ASN A 284 21.87 -6.95 -2.86
CA ASN A 284 21.77 -5.69 -3.59
C ASN A 284 20.47 -4.93 -3.27
N LEU A 285 19.34 -5.64 -3.14
CA LEU A 285 18.07 -5.06 -2.70
C LEU A 285 18.14 -4.59 -1.25
N THR A 286 18.81 -5.33 -0.37
CA THR A 286 19.04 -4.91 1.02
C THR A 286 19.85 -3.62 1.07
N ALA A 287 21.01 -3.58 0.39
CA ALA A 287 21.86 -2.38 0.32
C ALA A 287 21.15 -1.18 -0.33
N TYR A 288 20.27 -1.44 -1.29
CA TYR A 288 19.42 -0.41 -1.90
C TYR A 288 18.43 0.18 -0.89
N LEU A 289 17.72 -0.65 -0.10
CA LEU A 289 16.80 -0.18 0.92
C LEU A 289 17.50 0.56 2.06
N GLU A 290 18.66 0.07 2.54
CA GLU A 290 19.47 0.75 3.55
C GLU A 290 19.87 2.16 3.08
N ARG A 291 20.36 2.27 1.82
CA ARG A 291 20.69 3.55 1.20
C ARG A 291 19.50 4.47 1.10
N PHE A 292 18.32 3.92 0.74
CA PHE A 292 17.11 4.71 0.62
C PHE A 292 16.64 5.24 1.99
N LEU A 293 16.65 4.39 3.03
CA LEU A 293 16.29 4.78 4.40
C LEU A 293 17.26 5.81 5.01
N ALA A 294 18.51 5.82 4.56
CA ALA A 294 19.50 6.81 5.00
C ALA A 294 19.29 8.20 4.38
N LEU A 295 18.39 8.37 3.41
CA LEU A 295 18.06 9.68 2.89
C LEU A 295 17.31 10.50 3.95
N HIS A 296 17.65 11.78 4.04
CA HIS A 296 17.07 12.70 5.02
C HIS A 296 15.53 12.76 4.86
N GLY A 297 14.81 12.61 5.97
CA GLY A 297 13.35 12.66 6.06
C GLY A 297 12.64 11.37 5.66
N VAL A 298 13.36 10.33 5.19
CA VAL A 298 12.73 9.08 4.72
C VAL A 298 12.37 8.16 5.88
N ALA A 299 13.28 7.94 6.83
CA ALA A 299 13.03 7.02 7.95
C ALA A 299 11.80 7.46 8.78
N GLU A 300 11.60 8.77 8.93
CA GLU A 300 10.49 9.38 9.66
C GLU A 300 9.12 9.16 8.99
N THR A 301 9.09 8.75 7.72
CA THR A 301 7.85 8.40 7.02
C THR A 301 7.39 6.97 7.29
N VAL A 302 8.23 6.16 7.95
CA VAL A 302 7.97 4.73 8.17
C VAL A 302 7.43 4.51 9.59
N ASP A 303 6.19 4.09 9.70
CA ASP A 303 5.63 3.59 10.97
C ASP A 303 5.52 2.07 10.92
N TRP A 304 6.51 1.39 11.51
CA TRP A 304 6.60 -0.07 11.53
C TRP A 304 5.44 -0.71 12.29
N THR A 305 4.93 -0.04 13.33
CA THR A 305 3.79 -0.50 14.12
C THR A 305 2.50 -0.48 13.31
N HIS A 306 2.20 0.66 12.65
CA HIS A 306 1.04 0.77 11.76
C HIS A 306 1.10 -0.24 10.63
N ILE A 307 2.28 -0.38 9.98
CA ILE A 307 2.50 -1.36 8.90
C ILE A 307 2.15 -2.76 9.38
N LYS A 308 2.77 -3.23 10.46
CA LYS A 308 2.61 -4.59 10.93
C LYS A 308 1.19 -4.85 11.43
N HIS A 309 0.70 -4.01 12.33
CA HIS A 309 -0.59 -4.21 12.97
C HIS A 309 -1.74 -4.17 11.97
N HIS A 310 -1.73 -3.24 11.00
CA HIS A 310 -2.78 -3.16 9.98
C HIS A 310 -3.00 -4.49 9.27
N TYR A 311 -1.97 -5.07 8.70
CA TYR A 311 -2.12 -6.28 7.88
C TYR A 311 -2.63 -7.47 8.71
N PHE A 312 -2.05 -7.70 9.89
CA PHE A 312 -2.44 -8.85 10.71
C PHE A 312 -3.77 -8.67 11.45
N TRP A 313 -4.18 -7.42 11.70
CA TRP A 313 -5.45 -7.12 12.36
C TRP A 313 -6.62 -7.02 11.38
N SER A 314 -6.45 -6.26 10.29
CA SER A 314 -7.57 -5.85 9.43
C SER A 314 -7.98 -6.94 8.44
N HIS A 315 -7.10 -7.87 8.09
CA HIS A 315 -7.40 -8.96 7.15
C HIS A 315 -7.95 -10.21 7.88
N GLN A 316 -9.11 -10.11 8.53
CA GLN A 316 -9.69 -11.20 9.32
C GLN A 316 -9.93 -12.48 8.53
N HIS A 317 -10.23 -12.40 7.24
CA HIS A 317 -10.40 -13.57 6.37
C HIS A 317 -9.11 -14.39 6.22
N MET A 318 -7.95 -13.80 6.47
CA MET A 318 -6.64 -14.47 6.43
C MET A 318 -6.11 -14.77 7.83
N ASN A 319 -6.39 -13.90 8.79
CA ASN A 319 -5.93 -13.98 10.18
C ASN A 319 -7.11 -13.75 11.15
N PRO A 320 -8.01 -14.76 11.31
CA PRO A 320 -9.27 -14.58 12.04
C PRO A 320 -9.10 -14.27 13.52
N TYR A 321 -7.98 -14.66 14.12
CA TYR A 321 -7.68 -14.40 15.54
C TYR A 321 -6.87 -13.11 15.77
N ARG A 322 -6.54 -12.35 14.70
CA ARG A 322 -5.81 -11.08 14.78
C ARG A 322 -4.46 -11.18 15.53
N ILE A 323 -3.81 -12.34 15.46
CA ILE A 323 -2.50 -12.54 16.07
C ILE A 323 -1.46 -11.77 15.24
N VAL A 324 -0.75 -10.85 15.90
CA VAL A 324 0.38 -10.12 15.32
C VAL A 324 1.64 -10.91 15.65
N PRO A 325 2.39 -11.42 14.66
CA PRO A 325 3.60 -12.20 14.92
C PRO A 325 4.72 -11.34 15.51
N GLU A 326 5.71 -11.96 16.12
CA GLU A 326 6.94 -11.29 16.50
C GLU A 326 7.71 -10.78 15.27
N ASP A 327 8.60 -9.81 15.48
CA ASP A 327 9.44 -9.32 14.41
C ASP A 327 10.52 -10.35 14.06
N PRO A 328 10.88 -10.51 12.78
CA PRO A 328 11.99 -11.38 12.43
C PRO A 328 13.31 -10.81 12.98
N ASP A 329 14.20 -11.70 13.44
CA ASP A 329 15.50 -11.31 14.02
C ASP A 329 16.41 -10.52 13.05
N ARG A 330 16.12 -10.57 11.76
CA ARG A 330 16.86 -9.90 10.69
C ARG A 330 15.91 -9.30 9.67
N GLY A 331 16.29 -8.19 9.12
CA GLY A 331 15.54 -7.49 8.08
C GLY A 331 15.75 -5.98 8.20
N ILE A 332 15.24 -5.24 7.22
CA ILE A 332 15.43 -3.79 7.13
C ILE A 332 14.84 -3.01 8.32
N HIS A 333 13.79 -3.55 8.97
CA HIS A 333 13.18 -2.96 10.18
C HIS A 333 14.09 -3.06 11.42
N ALA A 334 15.10 -3.95 11.43
CA ALA A 334 16.09 -4.03 12.50
C ALA A 334 17.04 -2.82 12.51
N PHE A 335 17.03 -2.00 11.48
CA PHE A 335 17.77 -0.75 11.36
C PHE A 335 16.93 0.47 11.78
N SER A 336 15.76 0.29 12.36
CA SER A 336 14.99 1.40 12.95
C SER A 336 15.73 1.96 14.13
N PRO A 337 15.86 3.30 14.26
CA PRO A 337 16.52 3.95 15.38
C PRO A 337 15.81 3.73 16.70
#